data_b2570b7fee74924e63e488be99d77b70
#
_entry.id   b2570b7fee74924e63e488be99d77b70
#
_cell.length_a   1.000
_cell.length_b   1.000
_cell.length_c   1.000
_cell.angle_alpha   90.00
_cell.angle_beta   90.00
_cell.angle_gamma   90.00
#
_symmetry.space_group_name_H-M   'P 1'
#
loop_
_entity.id
_entity.type
_entity.pdbx_description
1 polymer ?
#
loop_
_entity_poly.entity_id
_entity_poly.type
_entity_poly.pdbx_seq_one_letter_code
_entity_poly.pdbx_strand_id
1 'polypeptide(L)'
;MTKNIVKFFGGTVLVVVLGLGALFAIDYIRYQKSPEYQVMKEYERMEQAYAEDTYGGSTPEEPLNLFIDALKRGDVDLASKYFVVDKQEEQKKGLQGIWQKGLFINMITDLEKTTLTLRSNTAYFTLVRQNDLPSELVMRKNPLTNVWKITEL
;
A
#
# COMPACT_ATOMS: atom_id res chain seq x y z
N MET A 1 -10.43 68.26 0.31
CA MET A 1 -9.76 67.53 -0.80
C MET A 1 -9.08 66.24 -0.34
N THR A 2 -8.59 66.10 0.85
CA THR A 2 -7.84 64.93 1.39
C THR A 2 -8.67 63.65 1.56
N LYS A 3 -9.95 63.72 1.94
CA LYS A 3 -10.81 62.53 2.16
C LYS A 3 -11.05 61.66 0.89
N ASN A 4 -11.09 62.25 -0.28
CA ASN A 4 -11.33 61.51 -1.52
C ASN A 4 -10.05 60.84 -2.06
N ILE A 5 -8.89 61.41 -1.77
CA ILE A 5 -7.58 60.85 -2.11
C ILE A 5 -7.31 59.57 -1.30
N VAL A 6 -7.60 59.59 0.00
CA VAL A 6 -7.43 58.42 0.87
C VAL A 6 -8.35 57.23 0.45
N LYS A 7 -9.59 57.55 0.05
CA LYS A 7 -10.51 56.50 -0.46
C LYS A 7 -10.05 55.90 -1.79
N PHE A 8 -9.50 56.74 -2.65
CA PHE A 8 -8.98 56.28 -3.94
C PHE A 8 -7.72 55.41 -3.77
N PHE A 9 -6.77 55.82 -2.93
CA PHE A 9 -5.58 55.04 -2.60
C PHE A 9 -5.95 53.71 -1.89
N GLY A 10 -6.89 53.72 -0.95
CA GLY A 10 -7.36 52.52 -0.27
C GLY A 10 -8.00 51.50 -1.21
N GLY A 11 -8.81 51.98 -2.16
CA GLY A 11 -9.42 51.14 -3.19
C GLY A 11 -8.40 50.47 -4.14
N THR A 12 -7.39 51.27 -4.57
CA THR A 12 -6.33 50.77 -5.46
C THR A 12 -5.45 49.73 -4.77
N VAL A 13 -5.07 49.96 -3.52
CA VAL A 13 -4.31 48.96 -2.73
C VAL A 13 -5.09 47.68 -2.54
N LEU A 14 -6.39 47.76 -2.27
CA LEU A 14 -7.24 46.58 -2.11
C LEU A 14 -7.29 45.75 -3.41
N VAL A 15 -7.46 46.38 -4.57
CA VAL A 15 -7.49 45.67 -5.87
C VAL A 15 -6.17 44.98 -6.17
N VAL A 16 -5.02 45.66 -5.85
CA VAL A 16 -3.69 45.06 -6.04
C VAL A 16 -3.50 43.84 -5.14
N VAL A 17 -3.89 43.93 -3.87
CA VAL A 17 -3.78 42.80 -2.92
C VAL A 17 -4.65 41.63 -3.35
N LEU A 18 -5.89 41.88 -3.78
CA LEU A 18 -6.77 40.84 -4.30
C LEU A 18 -6.22 40.20 -5.59
N GLY A 19 -5.66 41.01 -6.50
CA GLY A 19 -5.03 40.54 -7.73
C GLY A 19 -3.82 39.65 -7.46
N LEU A 20 -2.93 40.03 -6.56
CA LEU A 20 -1.81 39.21 -6.12
C LEU A 20 -2.27 37.91 -5.43
N GLY A 21 -3.26 38.02 -4.55
CA GLY A 21 -3.84 36.84 -3.90
C GLY A 21 -4.43 35.84 -4.89
N ALA A 22 -5.12 36.33 -5.94
CA ALA A 22 -5.64 35.48 -7.00
C ALA A 22 -4.52 34.79 -7.81
N LEU A 23 -3.43 35.50 -8.13
CA LEU A 23 -2.28 34.89 -8.81
C LEU A 23 -1.63 33.79 -7.98
N PHE A 24 -1.39 34.05 -6.69
CA PHE A 24 -0.87 33.02 -5.78
C PHE A 24 -1.80 31.80 -5.68
N ALA A 25 -3.12 32.01 -5.61
CA ALA A 25 -4.08 30.91 -5.57
C ALA A 25 -4.05 30.07 -6.86
N ILE A 26 -3.93 30.71 -8.03
CA ILE A 26 -3.83 30.01 -9.32
C ILE A 26 -2.55 29.18 -9.39
N ASP A 27 -1.40 29.76 -9.00
CA ASP A 27 -0.13 29.05 -9.01
C ASP A 27 -0.12 27.88 -8.02
N TYR A 28 -0.70 28.07 -6.83
CA TYR A 28 -0.87 27.00 -5.85
C TYR A 28 -1.73 25.84 -6.38
N ILE A 29 -2.85 26.14 -7.03
CA ILE A 29 -3.72 25.11 -7.64
C ILE A 29 -2.99 24.40 -8.79
N ARG A 30 -2.23 25.11 -9.61
CA ARG A 30 -1.41 24.53 -10.66
C ARG A 30 -0.34 23.60 -10.10
N TYR A 31 0.35 24.04 -9.05
CA TYR A 31 1.34 23.21 -8.36
C TYR A 31 0.73 21.93 -7.81
N GLN A 32 -0.42 22.00 -7.12
CA GLN A 32 -1.11 20.79 -6.61
C GLN A 32 -1.55 19.81 -7.71
N LYS A 33 -1.79 20.32 -8.92
CA LYS A 33 -2.14 19.48 -10.08
C LYS A 33 -0.93 19.04 -10.90
N SER A 34 0.27 19.47 -10.54
CA SER A 34 1.47 19.07 -11.25
C SER A 34 1.77 17.59 -11.07
N PRO A 35 2.31 16.90 -12.09
CA PRO A 35 2.70 15.50 -11.99
C PRO A 35 3.67 15.24 -10.84
N GLU A 36 4.60 16.15 -10.61
CA GLU A 36 5.61 16.05 -9.55
C GLU A 36 4.98 16.05 -8.16
N TYR A 37 4.00 16.94 -7.93
CA TYR A 37 3.27 17.00 -6.66
C TYR A 37 2.45 15.72 -6.42
N GLN A 38 1.79 15.21 -7.47
CA GLN A 38 0.99 13.98 -7.36
C GLN A 38 1.88 12.77 -7.04
N VAL A 39 3.04 12.65 -7.70
CA VAL A 39 4.01 11.58 -7.42
C VAL A 39 4.53 11.69 -5.98
N MET A 40 4.89 12.90 -5.53
CA MET A 40 5.35 13.12 -4.16
C MET A 40 4.27 12.74 -3.14
N LYS A 41 3.03 13.15 -3.35
CA LYS A 41 1.88 12.79 -2.50
C LYS A 41 1.63 11.29 -2.45
N GLU A 42 1.74 10.62 -3.58
CA GLU A 42 1.59 9.16 -3.65
C GLU A 42 2.72 8.46 -2.88
N TYR A 43 3.95 8.96 -3.01
CA TYR A 43 5.09 8.44 -2.25
C TYR A 43 4.91 8.61 -0.74
N GLU A 44 4.52 9.82 -0.28
CA GLU A 44 4.21 10.08 1.13
C GLU A 44 3.10 9.16 1.66
N ARG A 45 2.05 8.96 0.87
CA ARG A 45 0.95 8.06 1.22
C ARG A 45 1.40 6.62 1.35
N MET A 46 2.23 6.15 0.42
CA MET A 46 2.78 4.80 0.46
C MET A 46 3.71 4.62 1.66
N GLU A 47 4.60 5.57 1.91
CA GLU A 47 5.50 5.53 3.07
C GLU A 47 4.72 5.46 4.38
N GLN A 48 3.69 6.30 4.53
CA GLN A 48 2.81 6.26 5.69
C GLN A 48 2.10 4.91 5.82
N ALA A 49 1.56 4.36 4.72
CA ALA A 49 0.89 3.08 4.73
C ALA A 49 1.85 1.92 5.12
N TYR A 50 3.11 1.96 4.68
CA TYR A 50 4.13 1.02 5.11
C TYR A 50 4.53 1.18 6.59
N ALA A 51 4.58 2.41 7.10
CA ALA A 51 4.91 2.68 8.51
C ALA A 51 3.78 2.25 9.46
N GLU A 52 2.54 2.39 9.05
CA GLU A 52 1.35 2.02 9.83
C GLU A 52 1.00 0.53 9.73
N ASP A 53 1.61 -0.20 8.77
CA ASP A 53 1.32 -1.63 8.56
C ASP A 53 1.97 -2.49 9.62
N THR A 54 1.16 -2.97 10.55
CA THR A 54 1.55 -3.86 11.66
C THR A 54 1.25 -5.34 11.39
N TYR A 55 0.59 -5.66 10.28
CA TYR A 55 0.30 -7.04 9.91
C TYR A 55 1.57 -7.74 9.42
N GLY A 56 1.86 -8.91 9.98
CA GLY A 56 3.06 -9.67 9.64
C GLY A 56 3.59 -10.41 10.85
N GLY A 57 4.89 -10.70 10.86
CA GLY A 57 5.53 -11.39 11.98
C GLY A 57 7.02 -11.10 12.08
N SER A 58 7.62 -11.50 13.19
CA SER A 58 9.06 -11.38 13.46
C SER A 58 9.87 -12.40 12.68
N THR A 59 9.28 -13.57 12.39
CA THR A 59 9.82 -14.64 11.55
C THR A 59 8.95 -14.83 10.31
N PRO A 60 9.47 -15.41 9.23
CA PRO A 60 8.68 -15.61 8.02
C PRO A 60 7.56 -16.64 8.19
N GLU A 61 7.69 -17.57 9.13
CA GLU A 61 6.65 -18.57 9.41
C GLU A 61 5.41 -17.96 10.08
N GLU A 62 5.58 -16.92 10.91
CA GLU A 62 4.45 -16.28 11.58
C GLU A 62 3.39 -15.74 10.61
N PRO A 63 3.73 -14.85 9.63
CA PRO A 63 2.73 -14.35 8.70
C PRO A 63 2.19 -15.45 7.76
N LEU A 64 2.96 -16.50 7.45
CA LEU A 64 2.44 -17.64 6.70
C LEU A 64 1.33 -18.36 7.49
N ASN A 65 1.58 -18.66 8.75
CA ASN A 65 0.59 -19.34 9.59
C ASN A 65 -0.67 -18.48 9.78
N LEU A 66 -0.51 -17.17 10.03
CA LEU A 66 -1.63 -16.24 10.17
C LEU A 66 -2.42 -16.09 8.86
N PHE A 67 -1.74 -16.10 7.73
CA PHE A 67 -2.36 -16.11 6.40
C PHE A 67 -3.18 -17.38 6.17
N ILE A 68 -2.60 -18.55 6.47
CA ILE A 68 -3.30 -19.85 6.38
C ILE A 68 -4.55 -19.86 7.28
N ASP A 69 -4.42 -19.36 8.50
CA ASP A 69 -5.55 -19.28 9.45
C ASP A 69 -6.67 -18.33 8.96
N ALA A 70 -6.31 -17.22 8.32
CA ALA A 70 -7.28 -16.34 7.69
C ALA A 70 -8.00 -17.03 6.51
N LEU A 71 -7.26 -17.77 5.67
CA LEU A 71 -7.84 -18.55 4.58
C LEU A 71 -8.80 -19.65 5.10
N LYS A 72 -8.43 -20.35 6.17
CA LYS A 72 -9.29 -21.39 6.80
C LYS A 72 -10.63 -20.82 7.28
N ARG A 73 -10.64 -19.56 7.72
CA ARG A 73 -11.86 -18.85 8.14
C ARG A 73 -12.62 -18.21 6.97
N GLY A 74 -12.06 -18.23 5.77
CA GLY A 74 -12.61 -17.51 4.61
C GLY A 74 -12.49 -15.97 4.74
N ASP A 75 -11.63 -15.49 5.65
CA ASP A 75 -11.41 -14.07 5.88
C ASP A 75 -10.40 -13.51 4.87
N VAL A 76 -10.91 -13.24 3.68
CA VAL A 76 -10.10 -12.72 2.56
C VAL A 76 -9.53 -11.33 2.86
N ASP A 77 -10.29 -10.53 3.61
CA ASP A 77 -9.85 -9.18 4.00
C ASP A 77 -8.63 -9.25 4.91
N LEU A 78 -8.66 -10.11 5.91
CA LEU A 78 -7.53 -10.34 6.78
C LEU A 78 -6.37 -11.01 6.03
N ALA A 79 -6.64 -12.03 5.21
CA ALA A 79 -5.61 -12.73 4.44
C ALA A 79 -4.81 -11.75 3.55
N SER A 80 -5.50 -10.82 2.88
CA SER A 80 -4.83 -9.81 2.05
C SER A 80 -3.88 -8.89 2.82
N LYS A 81 -4.10 -8.68 4.13
CA LYS A 81 -3.25 -7.84 4.98
C LYS A 81 -1.84 -8.40 5.21
N TYR A 82 -1.63 -9.69 5.01
CA TYR A 82 -0.29 -10.29 5.14
C TYR A 82 0.58 -10.08 3.91
N PHE A 83 0.04 -9.54 2.81
CA PHE A 83 0.81 -9.09 1.66
C PHE A 83 1.40 -7.69 1.88
N VAL A 84 2.46 -7.37 1.13
CA VAL A 84 3.02 -6.01 1.10
C VAL A 84 1.93 -5.00 0.70
N VAL A 85 2.01 -3.80 1.26
CA VAL A 85 0.95 -2.79 1.21
C VAL A 85 0.45 -2.51 -0.21
N ASP A 86 1.36 -2.36 -1.15
CA ASP A 86 1.07 -2.06 -2.57
C ASP A 86 0.37 -3.20 -3.32
N LYS A 87 0.39 -4.43 -2.78
CA LYS A 87 -0.27 -5.60 -3.38
C LYS A 87 -1.56 -6.03 -2.69
N GLN A 88 -1.90 -5.48 -1.51
CA GLN A 88 -3.03 -5.93 -0.71
C GLN A 88 -4.35 -5.93 -1.47
N GLU A 89 -4.67 -4.88 -2.20
CA GLU A 89 -5.92 -4.76 -2.96
C GLU A 89 -6.00 -5.73 -4.15
N GLU A 90 -4.88 -5.92 -4.86
CA GLU A 90 -4.79 -6.88 -5.95
C GLU A 90 -4.97 -8.30 -5.43
N GLN A 91 -4.24 -8.65 -4.37
CA GLN A 91 -4.28 -9.98 -3.76
C GLN A 91 -5.65 -10.28 -3.13
N LYS A 92 -6.30 -9.28 -2.53
CA LYS A 92 -7.68 -9.43 -2.05
C LYS A 92 -8.63 -9.87 -3.16
N LYS A 93 -8.57 -9.23 -4.35
CA LYS A 93 -9.40 -9.62 -5.50
C LYS A 93 -9.07 -11.02 -5.99
N GLY A 94 -7.79 -11.39 -6.06
CA GLY A 94 -7.33 -12.72 -6.42
C GLY A 94 -7.87 -13.78 -5.47
N LEU A 95 -7.71 -13.56 -4.17
CA LEU A 95 -8.19 -14.46 -3.11
C LEU A 95 -9.73 -14.61 -3.13
N GLN A 96 -10.48 -13.53 -3.39
CA GLN A 96 -11.93 -13.60 -3.57
C GLN A 96 -12.32 -14.52 -4.73
N GLY A 97 -11.59 -14.44 -5.85
CA GLY A 97 -11.82 -15.34 -6.99
C GLY A 97 -11.53 -16.81 -6.68
N ILE A 98 -10.48 -17.09 -5.91
CA ILE A 98 -10.12 -18.45 -5.45
C ILE A 98 -11.19 -18.97 -4.49
N TRP A 99 -11.65 -18.14 -3.55
CA TRP A 99 -12.72 -18.45 -2.60
C TRP A 99 -14.02 -18.83 -3.31
N GLN A 100 -14.47 -17.99 -4.26
CA GLN A 100 -15.70 -18.23 -5.02
C GLN A 100 -15.67 -19.55 -5.82
N LYS A 101 -14.49 -20.00 -6.24
CA LYS A 101 -14.28 -21.27 -6.93
C LYS A 101 -14.15 -22.47 -5.98
N GLY A 102 -14.18 -22.27 -4.67
CA GLY A 102 -14.01 -23.32 -3.67
C GLY A 102 -12.61 -23.93 -3.60
N LEU A 103 -11.59 -23.23 -4.07
CA LEU A 103 -10.22 -23.74 -4.20
C LEU A 103 -9.32 -23.47 -2.97
N PHE A 104 -9.83 -22.84 -1.92
CA PHE A 104 -9.04 -22.55 -0.71
C PHE A 104 -8.50 -23.81 -0.02
N ILE A 105 -9.25 -24.92 -0.02
CA ILE A 105 -8.79 -26.16 0.60
C ILE A 105 -7.50 -26.66 -0.05
N ASN A 106 -7.42 -26.62 -1.38
CA ASN A 106 -6.23 -27.02 -2.11
C ASN A 106 -5.05 -26.09 -1.81
N MET A 107 -5.30 -24.79 -1.87
CA MET A 107 -4.29 -23.76 -1.57
C MET A 107 -3.74 -23.91 -0.15
N ILE A 108 -4.59 -24.08 0.86
CA ILE A 108 -4.19 -24.30 2.26
C ILE A 108 -3.33 -25.56 2.38
N THR A 109 -3.77 -26.67 1.76
CA THR A 109 -3.05 -27.94 1.78
C THR A 109 -1.64 -27.81 1.18
N ASP A 110 -1.49 -27.03 0.11
CA ASP A 110 -0.21 -26.77 -0.53
C ASP A 110 0.68 -25.90 0.37
N LEU A 111 0.12 -24.84 0.96
CA LEU A 111 0.85 -23.91 1.86
C LEU A 111 1.35 -24.60 3.14
N GLU A 112 0.59 -25.54 3.70
CA GLU A 112 0.97 -26.30 4.89
C GLU A 112 2.15 -27.27 4.65
N LYS A 113 2.46 -27.58 3.38
CA LYS A 113 3.53 -28.50 3.00
C LYS A 113 4.76 -27.81 2.45
N THR A 114 4.87 -26.48 2.62
CA THR A 114 5.99 -25.72 2.10
C THR A 114 7.30 -25.98 2.84
N THR A 115 8.41 -25.85 2.12
CA THR A 115 9.76 -25.88 2.70
C THR A 115 10.37 -24.49 2.66
N LEU A 116 10.82 -24.00 3.83
CA LEU A 116 11.43 -22.68 3.96
C LEU A 116 12.90 -22.71 3.55
N THR A 117 13.31 -21.76 2.70
CA THR A 117 14.69 -21.40 2.42
C THR A 117 14.88 -19.91 2.68
N LEU A 118 15.82 -19.57 3.55
CA LEU A 118 16.18 -18.18 3.85
C LEU A 118 17.42 -17.76 3.04
N ARG A 119 17.32 -16.60 2.36
CA ARG A 119 18.45 -15.96 1.67
C ARG A 119 18.49 -14.48 2.01
N SER A 120 19.41 -14.08 2.87
CA SER A 120 19.51 -12.69 3.34
C SER A 120 18.17 -12.20 3.94
N ASN A 121 17.53 -11.20 3.35
CA ASN A 121 16.25 -10.61 3.80
C ASN A 121 15.04 -11.13 3.01
N THR A 122 15.17 -12.28 2.36
CA THR A 122 14.09 -12.90 1.58
C THR A 122 13.88 -14.34 2.03
N ALA A 123 12.64 -14.70 2.28
CA ALA A 123 12.22 -16.05 2.60
C ALA A 123 11.45 -16.62 1.41
N TYR A 124 11.80 -17.84 1.04
CA TYR A 124 11.17 -18.61 -0.04
C TYR A 124 10.51 -19.82 0.57
N PHE A 125 9.21 -19.94 0.41
CA PHE A 125 8.44 -21.14 0.77
C PHE A 125 8.12 -21.89 -0.52
N THR A 126 8.86 -22.96 -0.76
CA THR A 126 8.69 -23.78 -1.96
C THR A 126 7.48 -24.71 -1.78
N LEU A 127 6.51 -24.60 -2.71
CA LEU A 127 5.35 -25.46 -2.81
C LEU A 127 5.66 -26.58 -3.82
N VAL A 128 5.66 -27.82 -3.36
CA VAL A 128 5.87 -28.99 -4.23
C VAL A 128 4.53 -29.64 -4.49
N ARG A 129 4.00 -29.46 -5.71
CA ARG A 129 2.82 -30.17 -6.18
C ARG A 129 3.23 -31.40 -6.98
N GLN A 130 2.47 -32.51 -6.82
CA GLN A 130 2.68 -33.66 -7.67
C GLN A 130 2.28 -33.30 -9.12
N ASN A 131 3.22 -33.44 -10.06
CA ASN A 131 3.07 -33.19 -11.50
C ASN A 131 3.04 -31.73 -11.96
N ASP A 132 3.30 -30.74 -11.08
CA ASP A 132 3.40 -29.32 -11.45
C ASP A 132 4.82 -28.81 -11.26
N LEU A 133 5.14 -27.71 -11.94
CA LEU A 133 6.36 -26.96 -11.67
C LEU A 133 6.32 -26.43 -10.22
N PRO A 134 7.45 -26.47 -9.49
CA PRO A 134 7.52 -25.89 -8.17
C PRO A 134 7.12 -24.40 -8.25
N SER A 135 6.21 -23.99 -7.40
CA SER A 135 5.87 -22.58 -7.20
C SER A 135 6.41 -22.11 -5.85
N GLU A 136 6.64 -20.82 -5.70
CA GLU A 136 7.22 -20.26 -4.49
C GLU A 136 6.33 -19.15 -3.96
N LEU A 137 6.11 -19.18 -2.64
CA LEU A 137 5.64 -18.02 -1.91
C LEU A 137 6.86 -17.26 -1.42
N VAL A 138 6.97 -16.01 -1.81
CA VAL A 138 8.13 -15.17 -1.48
C VAL A 138 7.73 -14.14 -0.42
N MET A 139 8.57 -13.99 0.60
CA MET A 139 8.40 -12.98 1.64
C MET A 139 9.62 -12.08 1.78
N ARG A 140 9.37 -10.83 2.14
CA ARG A 140 10.39 -9.84 2.50
C ARG A 140 9.97 -9.07 3.73
N LYS A 141 10.94 -8.45 4.38
CA LYS A 141 10.66 -7.54 5.48
C LYS A 141 10.16 -6.20 4.97
N ASN A 142 9.12 -5.68 5.63
CA ASN A 142 8.71 -4.28 5.50
C ASN A 142 9.90 -3.39 5.93
N PRO A 143 10.37 -2.45 5.10
CA PRO A 143 11.57 -1.67 5.39
C PRO A 143 11.41 -0.72 6.60
N LEU A 144 10.19 -0.37 6.98
CA LEU A 144 9.90 0.57 8.06
C LEU A 144 9.55 -0.12 9.37
N THR A 145 8.74 -1.18 9.33
CA THR A 145 8.28 -1.90 10.54
C THR A 145 9.08 -3.17 10.83
N ASN A 146 9.91 -3.61 9.87
CA ASN A 146 10.76 -4.80 9.98
C ASN A 146 9.98 -6.13 10.13
N VAL A 147 8.66 -6.13 9.90
CA VAL A 147 7.84 -7.35 9.89
C VAL A 147 7.91 -8.05 8.55
N TRP A 148 7.84 -9.38 8.57
CA TRP A 148 7.80 -10.19 7.34
C TRP A 148 6.44 -10.10 6.66
N LYS A 149 6.46 -9.96 5.32
CA LYS A 149 5.28 -9.77 4.47
C LYS A 149 5.40 -10.62 3.21
N ILE A 150 4.27 -11.14 2.72
CA ILE A 150 4.20 -11.87 1.46
C ILE A 150 4.35 -10.88 0.30
N THR A 151 5.29 -11.15 -0.61
CA THR A 151 5.48 -10.35 -1.83
C THR A 151 4.93 -11.05 -3.07
N GLU A 152 4.95 -12.40 -3.08
CA GLU A 152 4.51 -13.21 -4.22
C GLU A 152 3.92 -14.53 -3.73
N LEU A 153 2.93 -15.03 -4.47
CA LEU A 153 2.25 -16.30 -4.21
C LEU A 153 1.86 -16.96 -5.53
#